data_edd4d961d4a016813ad314d9f1790757
#
_entry.id   edd4d961d4a016813ad314d9f1790757
#
_cell.length_a   1.000
_cell.length_b   1.000
_cell.length_c   1.000
_cell.angle_alpha   90.00
_cell.angle_beta   90.00
_cell.angle_gamma   90.00
#
_symmetry.space_group_name_H-M   'P 1'
#
loop_
_entity.id
_entity.type
_entity.pdbx_description
1 polymer ?
#
loop_
_entity_poly.entity_id
_entity_poly.type
_entity_poly.pdbx_seq_one_letter_code
_entity_poly.pdbx_strand_id
1 'polypeptide(L)' 'MNRIKEVLEQKGIKQIWLAEQLGKSYNMVHSYAQNKRQPSIEDLYKIAEILDIEAKDLLIDRKENK' A
#
# COMPACT_ATOMS: atom_id res chain seq x y z
N MET A 1 -8.86 0.65 -5.92
CA MET A 1 -8.32 1.60 -4.95
C MET A 1 -7.72 0.86 -3.78
N ASN A 2 -6.78 1.49 -3.09
CA ASN A 2 -6.07 0.82 -1.99
C ASN A 2 -6.07 1.70 -0.75
N ARG A 3 -5.68 1.09 0.37
CA ARG A 3 -5.61 1.75 1.67
C ARG A 3 -4.18 1.82 2.18
N ILE A 4 -3.22 1.85 1.28
CA ILE A 4 -1.81 1.84 1.66
C ILE A 4 -1.49 3.01 2.58
N LYS A 5 -1.93 4.22 2.22
CA LYS A 5 -1.67 5.40 3.03
C LYS A 5 -2.20 5.25 4.45
N GLU A 6 -3.43 4.77 4.58
CA GLU A 6 -4.06 4.55 5.88
C GLU A 6 -3.26 3.58 6.73
N VAL A 7 -2.88 2.45 6.13
CA VAL A 7 -2.17 1.41 6.86
C VAL A 7 -0.80 1.92 7.30
N LEU A 8 -0.11 2.63 6.43
CA LEU A 8 1.19 3.20 6.79
C LEU A 8 1.05 4.17 7.95
N GLU A 9 0.03 5.01 7.92
CA GLU A 9 -0.21 5.97 9.00
C GLU A 9 -0.53 5.27 10.31
N GLN A 10 -1.37 4.25 10.25
CA GLN A 10 -1.72 3.48 11.43
C GLN A 10 -0.52 2.81 12.07
N LYS A 11 0.40 2.34 11.25
CA LYS A 11 1.58 1.64 11.74
C LYS A 11 2.76 2.58 12.03
N GLY A 12 2.62 3.85 11.69
CA GLY A 12 3.70 4.81 11.87
C GLY A 12 4.88 4.57 10.95
N ILE A 13 4.62 4.06 9.74
CA ILE A 13 5.65 3.72 8.78
C ILE A 13 5.69 4.76 7.69
N LYS A 14 6.91 5.20 7.33
CA LYS A 14 7.09 6.21 6.30
C LYS A 14 7.10 5.57 4.91
N GLN A 15 6.58 6.32 3.94
CA GLN A 15 6.54 5.84 2.56
C GLN A 15 7.93 5.58 2.00
N ILE A 16 8.92 6.40 2.38
CA ILE A 16 10.28 6.19 1.91
C ILE A 16 10.85 4.86 2.38
N TRP A 17 10.54 4.49 3.62
CA TRP A 17 10.98 3.20 4.14
C TRP A 17 10.36 2.05 3.33
N LEU A 18 9.06 2.15 3.06
CA LEU A 18 8.39 1.13 2.27
C LEU A 18 9.00 1.04 0.87
N ALA A 19 9.31 2.18 0.27
CA ALA A 19 9.93 2.19 -1.04
C ALA A 19 11.25 1.44 -1.04
N GLU A 20 12.06 1.64 0.00
CA GLU A 20 13.33 0.95 0.12
C GLU A 20 13.14 -0.56 0.24
N GLN A 21 12.20 -0.97 1.06
CA GLN A 21 11.93 -2.40 1.24
C GLN A 21 11.39 -3.03 -0.04
N LEU A 22 10.61 -2.29 -0.78
CA LEU A 22 9.97 -2.79 -2.00
C LEU A 22 10.92 -2.74 -3.21
N GLY A 23 12.02 -2.00 -3.10
CA GLY A 23 12.95 -1.84 -4.21
C GLY A 23 12.40 -0.93 -5.29
N LYS A 24 11.57 0.03 -4.93
CA LYS A 24 10.99 0.96 -5.87
C LYS A 24 11.26 2.39 -5.43
N SER A 25 11.06 3.35 -6.33
CA SER A 25 11.29 4.75 -5.99
C SER A 25 10.23 5.26 -5.03
N TYR A 26 10.59 6.28 -4.27
CA TYR A 26 9.64 6.95 -3.40
C TYR A 26 8.44 7.46 -4.20
N ASN A 27 8.70 8.04 -5.37
CA ASN A 27 7.62 8.60 -6.20
C ASN A 27 6.60 7.53 -6.58
N MET A 28 7.07 6.32 -6.86
CA MET A 28 6.17 5.23 -7.20
C MET A 28 5.29 4.86 -6.01
N VAL A 29 5.89 4.71 -4.84
CA VAL A 29 5.14 4.36 -3.64
C VAL A 29 4.18 5.49 -3.26
N HIS A 30 4.62 6.72 -3.40
CA HIS A 30 3.77 7.87 -3.13
C HIS A 30 2.53 7.86 -4.05
N SER A 31 2.73 7.53 -5.32
CA SER A 31 1.62 7.42 -6.27
C SER A 31 0.65 6.33 -5.86
N TYR A 32 1.15 5.20 -5.37
CA TYR A 32 0.30 4.14 -4.86
C TYR A 32 -0.52 4.65 -3.67
N ALA A 33 0.14 5.33 -2.74
CA ALA A 33 -0.52 5.81 -1.53
C ALA A 33 -1.58 6.86 -1.85
N GLN A 34 -1.36 7.66 -2.89
CA GLN A 34 -2.30 8.68 -3.31
C GLN A 34 -3.42 8.12 -4.19
N ASN A 35 -3.38 6.84 -4.50
CA ASN A 35 -4.33 6.19 -5.41
C ASN A 35 -4.28 6.76 -6.83
N LYS A 36 -3.16 7.39 -7.20
CA LYS A 36 -2.95 7.84 -8.56
C LYS A 36 -2.55 6.69 -9.45
N ARG A 37 -1.93 5.68 -8.88
CA ARG A 37 -1.50 4.48 -9.57
C ARG A 37 -1.71 3.30 -8.62
N GLN A 38 -2.18 2.19 -9.16
CA GLN A 38 -2.38 1.00 -8.34
C GLN A 38 -1.21 0.06 -8.50
N PRO A 39 -0.76 -0.56 -7.41
CA PRO A 39 0.30 -1.57 -7.52
C PRO A 39 -0.22 -2.80 -8.26
N SER A 40 0.71 -3.51 -8.89
CA SER A 40 0.37 -4.81 -9.46
C SER A 40 -0.02 -5.76 -8.32
N ILE A 41 -0.66 -6.86 -8.67
CA ILE A 41 -1.01 -7.86 -7.66
C ILE A 41 0.23 -8.36 -6.95
N GLU A 42 1.31 -8.58 -7.72
CA GLU A 42 2.59 -9.00 -7.16
C GLU A 42 3.09 -8.00 -6.13
N ASP A 43 3.09 -6.72 -6.49
CA ASP A 43 3.57 -5.69 -5.57
C ASP A 43 2.65 -5.54 -4.37
N LEU A 44 1.34 -5.71 -4.59
CA LEU A 44 0.39 -5.63 -3.49
C LEU A 44 0.70 -6.70 -2.43
N TYR A 45 0.97 -7.93 -2.87
CA TYR A 45 1.32 -9.00 -1.94
C TYR A 45 2.64 -8.72 -1.24
N LYS A 46 3.62 -8.15 -1.97
CA LYS A 46 4.89 -7.80 -1.35
C LYS A 46 4.72 -6.73 -0.29
N ILE A 47 3.90 -5.73 -0.58
CA ILE A 47 3.62 -4.67 0.40
C ILE A 47 2.96 -5.27 1.64
N ALA A 48 1.98 -6.14 1.44
CA ALA A 48 1.30 -6.77 2.56
C ALA A 48 2.27 -7.57 3.42
N GLU A 49 3.18 -8.29 2.79
CA GLU A 49 4.18 -9.07 3.49
C GLU A 49 5.11 -8.17 4.30
N ILE A 50 5.58 -7.09 3.68
CA ILE A 50 6.47 -6.14 4.35
C ILE A 50 5.79 -5.52 5.57
N LEU A 51 4.50 -5.21 5.45
CA LEU A 51 3.74 -4.59 6.52
C LEU A 51 3.15 -5.59 7.51
N ASP A 52 3.36 -6.88 7.26
CA ASP A 52 2.86 -7.96 8.12
C ASP A 52 1.33 -7.92 8.25
N ILE A 53 0.67 -7.78 7.13
CA ILE A 53 -0.80 -7.80 7.05
C ILE A 53 -1.20 -8.65 5.85
N GLU A 54 -2.50 -8.87 5.70
CA GLU A 54 -2.99 -9.59 4.55
C GLU A 54 -3.25 -8.62 3.40
N ALA A 55 -3.13 -9.12 2.17
CA ALA A 55 -3.33 -8.27 1.00
C ALA A 55 -4.72 -7.64 0.99
N LYS A 56 -5.73 -8.37 1.46
CA LYS A 56 -7.09 -7.84 1.49
C LYS A 56 -7.21 -6.59 2.37
N ASP A 57 -6.32 -6.46 3.35
CA ASP A 57 -6.34 -5.30 4.24
C ASP A 57 -5.89 -4.03 3.53
N LEU A 58 -5.30 -4.17 2.36
CA LEU A 58 -4.87 -3.02 1.56
C LEU A 58 -5.92 -2.61 0.53
N LEU A 59 -7.02 -3.31 0.46
CA LEU A 59 -8.04 -3.05 -0.54
C LEU A 59 -9.28 -2.45 0.09
N ILE A 60 -9.96 -1.60 -0.67
CA ILE A 60 -11.21 -1.02 -0.22
C ILE A 60 -12.35 -1.90 -0.72
N ASP A 61 -13.17 -2.35 0.21
CA ASP A 61 -14.33 -3.17 -0.13
C ASP A 61 -15.50 -2.29 -0.52
N ARG A 62 -15.84 -2.31 -1.79
CA ARG A 62 -16.90 -1.46 -2.29
C ARG A 62 -18.27 -1.80 -1.75
N LYS A 63 -18.44 -3.02 -1.27
CA LYS A 63 -19.72 -3.43 -0.72
C LYS A 63 -20.07 -2.62 0.52
N GLU A 64 -19.08 -2.13 1.21
CA GLU A 64 -19.30 -1.35 2.41
C GLU A 64 -19.84 0.05 2.12
N ASN A 65 -19.81 0.45 0.88
CA ASN A 65 -20.22 1.80 0.48
C ASN A 65 -21.69 1.90 0.14
N LYS A 66 -22.45 0.86 0.38
CA LYS A 66 -23.88 0.88 0.07
C LYS A 66 -24.72 1.33 1.22
#